data_2db93153a9f3a2f77e3cdc79c9056089
#
_entry.id   2db93153a9f3a2f77e3cdc79c9056089
#
_cell.length_a   1.000
_cell.length_b   1.000
_cell.length_c   1.000
_cell.angle_alpha   90.00
_cell.angle_beta   90.00
_cell.angle_gamma   90.00
#
_symmetry.space_group_name_H-M   'P 1'
#
loop_
_entity.id
_entity.type
_entity.pdbx_description
1 polymer ?
#
loop_
_entity_poly.entity_id
_entity_poly.type
_entity_poly.pdbx_seq_one_letter_code
_entity_poly.pdbx_strand_id
1 'polypeptide(L)'
;MDLAIRLDAIARANSMAREGAVARAEPHPAGMSDVNDHHDQFEARRLEALSNTIFGVAMTLLAYGLPQAAHFDTAPDWADLYHAFGGKLVGMAMSFIIAGVFWFSHHRRLARQPWLGRWTVILNLLFLLSIILLPVTNGLYGSYGMSGAVAVLYGLHLTLIAGLNAILWRLATGPGLHPELAASAFPLLMFIPGTAVAAVAPQYAIYCWLLAFGGLLVSRLLSRRRNDRASS
;
A
#
# COMPACT_ATOMS: atom_id res chain seq x y z
N MET A 1 15.27 -3.69 -18.63
CA MET A 1 14.61 -2.94 -19.73
C MET A 1 13.21 -3.51 -20.06
N ASP A 2 13.00 -4.81 -19.90
CA ASP A 2 11.74 -5.49 -20.29
C ASP A 2 10.52 -5.17 -19.40
N LEU A 3 10.71 -5.03 -18.08
CA LEU A 3 9.61 -4.79 -17.13
C LEU A 3 8.97 -3.40 -17.33
N ALA A 4 9.76 -2.37 -17.58
CA ALA A 4 9.26 -1.01 -17.81
C ALA A 4 8.43 -0.94 -19.10
N ILE A 5 8.86 -1.63 -20.15
CA ILE A 5 8.14 -1.71 -21.43
C ILE A 5 6.81 -2.45 -21.26
N ARG A 6 6.80 -3.53 -20.49
CA ARG A 6 5.55 -4.28 -20.18
C ARG A 6 4.58 -3.47 -19.35
N LEU A 7 5.07 -2.74 -18.34
CA LEU A 7 4.23 -1.85 -17.53
C LEU A 7 3.63 -0.70 -18.35
N ASP A 8 4.40 -0.14 -19.29
CA ASP A 8 3.90 0.87 -20.22
C ASP A 8 2.86 0.32 -21.21
N ALA A 9 3.03 -0.91 -21.66
CA ALA A 9 2.04 -1.57 -22.52
C ALA A 9 0.72 -1.82 -21.77
N ILE A 10 0.78 -2.29 -20.53
CA ILE A 10 -0.38 -2.49 -19.67
C ILE A 10 -1.06 -1.16 -19.35
N ALA A 11 -0.28 -0.10 -19.06
CA ALA A 11 -0.83 1.23 -18.78
C ALA A 11 -1.55 1.81 -20.00
N ARG A 12 -1.01 1.63 -21.21
CA ARG A 12 -1.68 2.03 -22.47
C ARG A 12 -2.94 1.23 -22.75
N ALA A 13 -2.93 -0.08 -22.51
CA ALA A 13 -4.12 -0.91 -22.65
C ALA A 13 -5.24 -0.46 -21.69
N ASN A 14 -4.91 -0.12 -20.45
CA ASN A 14 -5.86 0.42 -19.49
C ASN A 14 -6.37 1.83 -19.86
N SER A 15 -5.55 2.67 -20.49
CA SER A 15 -5.96 3.99 -20.99
C SER A 15 -6.95 3.85 -22.15
N MET A 16 -6.66 2.98 -23.12
CA MET A 16 -7.55 2.70 -24.25
C MET A 16 -8.89 2.11 -23.79
N ALA A 17 -8.89 1.23 -22.80
CA ALA A 17 -10.11 0.68 -22.19
C ALA A 17 -10.97 1.78 -21.53
N ARG A 18 -10.34 2.81 -20.92
CA ARG A 18 -11.04 3.98 -20.35
C ARG A 18 -11.65 4.87 -21.41
N GLU A 19 -10.92 5.19 -22.47
CA GLU A 19 -11.39 6.03 -23.57
C GLU A 19 -12.54 5.33 -24.30
N GLY A 20 -12.45 4.02 -24.51
CA GLY A 20 -13.53 3.21 -25.07
C GLY A 20 -14.78 3.16 -24.19
N ALA A 21 -14.63 3.16 -22.85
CA ALA A 21 -15.75 3.17 -21.92
C ALA A 21 -16.44 4.54 -21.86
N VAL A 22 -15.71 5.65 -21.99
CA VAL A 22 -16.26 7.02 -22.02
C VAL A 22 -16.96 7.28 -23.37
N ALA A 23 -16.39 6.82 -24.48
CA ALA A 23 -17.00 6.95 -25.82
C ALA A 23 -18.31 6.15 -25.98
N ARG A 24 -18.49 5.08 -25.17
CA ARG A 24 -19.71 4.25 -25.16
C ARG A 24 -20.84 4.80 -24.29
N ALA A 25 -20.63 5.86 -23.54
CA ALA A 25 -21.70 6.52 -22.77
C ALA A 25 -22.67 7.34 -23.63
N GLU A 26 -22.37 7.53 -24.93
CA GLU A 26 -23.31 8.09 -25.91
C GLU A 26 -24.26 7.00 -26.45
N PRO A 27 -25.59 7.26 -26.56
CA PRO A 27 -26.55 6.26 -27.03
C PRO A 27 -26.37 6.03 -28.54
N HIS A 28 -25.68 4.94 -28.92
CA HIS A 28 -25.58 4.48 -30.31
C HIS A 28 -26.52 3.32 -30.55
N PRO A 29 -27.22 3.23 -31.72
CA PRO A 29 -28.20 2.18 -32.01
C PRO A 29 -27.52 0.82 -32.14
N ALA A 30 -28.21 -0.20 -31.63
CA ALA A 30 -27.80 -1.58 -31.50
C ALA A 30 -27.20 -2.21 -32.78
N GLY A 31 -25.92 -2.63 -32.68
CA GLY A 31 -25.24 -3.52 -33.62
C GLY A 31 -24.49 -4.60 -32.87
N MET A 32 -24.73 -5.83 -33.21
CA MET A 32 -24.48 -7.11 -32.53
C MET A 32 -23.03 -7.61 -32.57
N SER A 33 -22.04 -6.79 -32.25
CA SER A 33 -20.61 -7.20 -32.23
C SER A 33 -19.86 -6.97 -30.92
N ASP A 34 -20.51 -6.42 -29.87
CA ASP A 34 -19.84 -5.94 -28.65
C ASP A 34 -19.89 -6.88 -27.43
N VAL A 35 -20.35 -8.12 -27.58
CA VAL A 35 -20.60 -9.04 -26.44
C VAL A 35 -19.30 -9.65 -25.88
N ASN A 36 -18.19 -9.68 -26.65
CA ASN A 36 -16.98 -10.38 -26.22
C ASN A 36 -15.95 -9.53 -25.46
N ASP A 37 -16.05 -8.20 -25.47
CA ASP A 37 -15.04 -7.33 -24.86
C ASP A 37 -15.33 -7.00 -23.38
N HIS A 38 -16.54 -7.35 -22.89
CA HIS A 38 -16.94 -7.09 -21.50
C HIS A 38 -16.48 -8.17 -20.50
N HIS A 39 -16.03 -9.33 -20.95
CA HIS A 39 -15.67 -10.45 -20.07
C HIS A 39 -14.39 -10.24 -19.26
N ASP A 40 -13.51 -9.33 -19.66
CA ASP A 40 -12.24 -9.08 -18.96
C ASP A 40 -12.22 -7.80 -18.09
N GLN A 41 -13.36 -7.13 -17.91
CA GLN A 41 -13.46 -5.92 -17.08
C GLN A 41 -14.15 -6.23 -15.75
N PHE A 42 -13.46 -5.89 -14.65
CA PHE A 42 -13.95 -6.10 -13.29
C PHE A 42 -14.42 -4.78 -12.68
N GLU A 43 -15.59 -4.82 -12.04
CA GLU A 43 -16.11 -3.68 -11.29
C GLU A 43 -15.21 -3.35 -10.10
N ALA A 44 -14.66 -2.13 -10.05
CA ALA A 44 -13.80 -1.68 -8.96
C ALA A 44 -14.48 -1.76 -7.60
N ARG A 45 -15.81 -1.58 -7.52
CA ARG A 45 -16.59 -1.66 -6.28
C ARG A 45 -16.50 -3.02 -5.59
N ARG A 46 -16.50 -4.13 -6.35
CA ARG A 46 -16.36 -5.48 -5.77
C ARG A 46 -14.97 -5.67 -5.17
N LEU A 47 -13.95 -5.18 -5.88
CA LEU A 47 -12.57 -5.26 -5.40
C LEU A 47 -12.36 -4.34 -4.20
N GLU A 48 -13.00 -3.18 -4.16
CA GLU A 48 -12.97 -2.25 -3.02
C GLU A 48 -13.59 -2.88 -1.77
N ALA A 49 -14.76 -3.55 -1.90
CA ALA A 49 -15.39 -4.25 -0.78
C ALA A 49 -14.50 -5.34 -0.21
N LEU A 50 -13.90 -6.18 -1.08
CA LEU A 50 -12.92 -7.20 -0.67
C LEU A 50 -11.72 -6.58 0.03
N SER A 51 -11.16 -5.50 -0.53
CA SER A 51 -10.00 -4.82 0.01
C SER A 51 -10.27 -4.23 1.38
N ASN A 52 -11.42 -3.57 1.57
CA ASN A 52 -11.82 -3.00 2.87
C ASN A 52 -11.92 -4.08 3.95
N THR A 53 -12.50 -5.25 3.60
CA THR A 53 -12.58 -6.40 4.50
C THR A 53 -11.18 -6.90 4.89
N ILE A 54 -10.29 -7.08 3.91
CA ILE A 54 -8.92 -7.57 4.14
C ILE A 54 -8.12 -6.59 5.00
N PHE A 55 -8.17 -5.29 4.71
CA PHE A 55 -7.51 -4.28 5.53
C PHE A 55 -8.06 -4.24 6.95
N GLY A 56 -9.38 -4.31 7.12
CA GLY A 56 -10.01 -4.35 8.44
C GLY A 56 -9.53 -5.55 9.26
N VAL A 57 -9.53 -6.74 8.68
CA VAL A 57 -9.02 -7.97 9.33
C VAL A 57 -7.53 -7.85 9.61
N ALA A 58 -6.70 -7.43 8.67
CA ALA A 58 -5.26 -7.29 8.87
C ALA A 58 -4.95 -6.30 10.00
N MET A 59 -5.62 -5.14 10.04
CA MET A 59 -5.44 -4.15 11.11
C MET A 59 -5.84 -4.70 12.49
N THR A 60 -6.90 -5.49 12.60
CA THR A 60 -7.29 -6.11 13.86
C THR A 60 -6.32 -7.20 14.29
N LEU A 61 -5.78 -7.98 13.33
CA LEU A 61 -4.80 -9.02 13.60
C LEU A 61 -3.45 -8.46 14.10
N LEU A 62 -3.13 -7.19 13.87
CA LEU A 62 -1.95 -6.56 14.47
C LEU A 62 -1.97 -6.63 16.01
N ALA A 63 -3.14 -6.61 16.61
CA ALA A 63 -3.31 -6.74 18.06
C ALA A 63 -2.94 -8.13 18.60
N TYR A 64 -2.96 -9.16 17.77
CA TYR A 64 -2.50 -10.51 18.18
C TYR A 64 -1.00 -10.58 18.48
N GLY A 65 -0.21 -9.64 17.99
CA GLY A 65 1.21 -9.49 18.37
C GLY A 65 1.42 -9.00 19.81
N LEU A 66 0.37 -8.53 20.49
CA LEU A 66 0.42 -8.17 21.90
C LEU A 66 0.34 -9.44 22.79
N PRO A 67 0.99 -9.46 23.98
CA PRO A 67 0.81 -10.54 24.93
C PRO A 67 -0.66 -10.60 25.35
N GLN A 68 -1.32 -11.72 25.10
CA GLN A 68 -2.74 -11.89 25.41
C GLN A 68 -3.01 -12.08 26.91
N ALA A 69 -2.05 -12.57 27.66
CA ALA A 69 -2.03 -12.58 29.13
C ALA A 69 -0.56 -12.59 29.55
N ALA A 70 -0.04 -11.48 29.95
CA ALA A 70 1.24 -11.45 30.66
C ALA A 70 0.98 -12.10 32.02
N HIS A 71 1.64 -13.22 32.32
CA HIS A 71 1.61 -13.79 33.67
C HIS A 71 2.56 -12.97 34.54
N PHE A 72 1.97 -12.27 35.49
CA PHE A 72 2.69 -11.58 36.54
C PHE A 72 2.55 -12.37 37.82
N ASP A 73 3.64 -12.63 38.53
CA ASP A 73 3.63 -13.37 39.80
C ASP A 73 2.93 -12.58 40.91
N THR A 74 2.89 -11.26 40.77
CA THR A 74 2.18 -10.32 41.66
C THR A 74 1.38 -9.33 40.82
N ALA A 75 0.54 -8.53 41.47
CA ALA A 75 -0.15 -7.45 40.74
C ALA A 75 0.87 -6.50 40.09
N PRO A 76 0.80 -6.31 38.72
CA PRO A 76 1.81 -5.56 37.99
C PRO A 76 1.75 -4.06 38.33
N ASP A 77 2.91 -3.45 38.45
CA ASP A 77 3.08 -2.01 38.49
C ASP A 77 3.20 -1.40 37.09
N TRP A 78 3.38 -0.08 36.98
CA TRP A 78 3.51 0.62 35.71
C TRP A 78 4.80 0.23 34.95
N ALA A 79 5.87 -0.11 35.66
CA ALA A 79 7.12 -0.53 35.04
C ALA A 79 6.96 -1.93 34.43
N ASP A 80 6.30 -2.86 35.12
CA ASP A 80 5.99 -4.19 34.62
C ASP A 80 5.14 -4.12 33.34
N LEU A 81 4.08 -3.29 33.35
CA LEU A 81 3.22 -3.09 32.19
C LEU A 81 4.00 -2.46 31.02
N TYR A 82 4.86 -1.48 31.26
CA TYR A 82 5.68 -0.89 30.22
C TYR A 82 6.67 -1.88 29.61
N HIS A 83 7.32 -2.70 30.44
CA HIS A 83 8.26 -3.73 29.98
C HIS A 83 7.54 -4.83 29.17
N ALA A 84 6.35 -5.26 29.60
CA ALA A 84 5.59 -6.29 28.93
C ALA A 84 4.99 -5.84 27.58
N PHE A 85 4.47 -4.61 27.52
CA PHE A 85 3.63 -4.13 26.42
C PHE A 85 4.23 -2.97 25.61
N GLY A 86 5.07 -2.09 26.20
CA GLY A 86 5.45 -0.80 25.63
C GLY A 86 6.03 -0.90 24.22
N GLY A 87 7.07 -1.70 24.04
CA GLY A 87 7.70 -1.86 22.72
C GLY A 87 6.76 -2.50 21.67
N LYS A 88 5.94 -3.46 22.09
CA LYS A 88 4.98 -4.15 21.21
C LYS A 88 3.82 -3.23 20.81
N LEU A 89 3.33 -2.39 21.73
CA LEU A 89 2.32 -1.37 21.42
C LEU A 89 2.82 -0.34 20.42
N VAL A 90 4.06 0.13 20.57
CA VAL A 90 4.67 1.06 19.61
C VAL A 90 4.79 0.41 18.24
N GLY A 91 5.28 -0.83 18.16
CA GLY A 91 5.40 -1.57 16.89
C GLY A 91 4.03 -1.80 16.25
N MET A 92 3.01 -2.20 17.04
CA MET A 92 1.64 -2.36 16.58
C MET A 92 1.07 -1.04 16.04
N ALA A 93 1.17 0.05 16.82
CA ALA A 93 0.67 1.36 16.42
C ALA A 93 1.30 1.84 15.12
N MET A 94 2.62 1.65 14.97
CA MET A 94 3.35 1.98 13.74
C MET A 94 2.81 1.17 12.55
N SER A 95 2.68 -0.14 12.68
CA SER A 95 2.15 -1.00 11.60
C SER A 95 0.70 -0.68 11.28
N PHE A 96 -0.11 -0.33 12.27
CA PHE A 96 -1.48 0.12 12.06
C PHE A 96 -1.54 1.40 11.23
N ILE A 97 -0.69 2.38 11.54
CA ILE A 97 -0.61 3.63 10.78
C ILE A 97 -0.10 3.36 9.35
N ILE A 98 0.90 2.49 9.18
CA ILE A 98 1.41 2.06 7.85
C ILE A 98 0.26 1.44 7.04
N ALA A 99 -0.46 0.47 7.61
CA ALA A 99 -1.60 -0.17 6.96
C ALA A 99 -2.69 0.86 6.60
N GLY A 100 -3.00 1.81 7.49
CA GLY A 100 -3.95 2.89 7.26
C GLY A 100 -3.56 3.80 6.10
N VAL A 101 -2.28 4.17 5.98
CA VAL A 101 -1.77 4.96 4.85
C VAL A 101 -1.91 4.19 3.53
N PHE A 102 -1.59 2.90 3.50
CA PHE A 102 -1.77 2.08 2.31
C PHE A 102 -3.25 1.86 1.98
N TRP A 103 -4.11 1.66 2.97
CA TRP A 103 -5.55 1.60 2.77
C TRP A 103 -6.09 2.88 2.15
N PHE A 104 -5.72 4.04 2.68
CA PHE A 104 -6.13 5.34 2.14
C PHE A 104 -5.64 5.56 0.70
N SER A 105 -4.37 5.20 0.42
CA SER A 105 -3.79 5.23 -0.92
C SER A 105 -4.56 4.34 -1.89
N HIS A 106 -4.87 3.11 -1.46
CA HIS A 106 -5.61 2.11 -2.22
C HIS A 106 -7.05 2.56 -2.52
N HIS A 107 -7.77 3.04 -1.52
CA HIS A 107 -9.13 3.57 -1.66
C HIS A 107 -9.18 4.72 -2.67
N ARG A 108 -8.29 5.70 -2.56
CA ARG A 108 -8.19 6.82 -3.51
C ARG A 108 -7.90 6.38 -4.94
N ARG A 109 -7.13 5.33 -5.11
CA ARG A 109 -6.81 4.77 -6.42
C ARG A 109 -8.03 4.10 -7.05
N LEU A 110 -8.74 3.25 -6.32
CA LEU A 110 -9.93 2.57 -6.82
C LEU A 110 -11.06 3.54 -7.16
N ALA A 111 -11.25 4.59 -6.37
CA ALA A 111 -12.24 5.63 -6.64
C ALA A 111 -12.05 6.35 -7.99
N ARG A 112 -10.87 6.24 -8.61
CA ARG A 112 -10.56 6.82 -9.93
C ARG A 112 -10.73 5.86 -11.09
N GLN A 113 -10.95 4.59 -10.81
CA GLN A 113 -10.99 3.53 -11.82
C GLN A 113 -12.28 2.71 -11.65
N PRO A 114 -13.38 3.07 -12.34
CA PRO A 114 -14.62 2.31 -12.23
C PRO A 114 -14.48 0.88 -12.79
N TRP A 115 -13.58 0.69 -13.77
CA TRP A 115 -13.29 -0.59 -14.40
C TRP A 115 -11.81 -0.94 -14.32
N LEU A 116 -11.52 -2.21 -14.10
CA LEU A 116 -10.16 -2.71 -13.89
C LEU A 116 -9.84 -3.84 -14.88
N GLY A 117 -8.71 -3.73 -15.54
CA GLY A 117 -8.19 -4.82 -16.37
C GLY A 117 -7.68 -5.99 -15.52
N ARG A 118 -7.67 -7.18 -16.09
CA ARG A 118 -7.25 -8.45 -15.43
C ARG A 118 -5.91 -8.35 -14.68
N TRP A 119 -4.91 -7.74 -15.29
CA TRP A 119 -3.58 -7.59 -14.66
C TRP A 119 -3.61 -6.68 -13.44
N THR A 120 -4.41 -5.62 -13.48
CA THR A 120 -4.59 -4.73 -12.31
C THR A 120 -5.24 -5.48 -11.15
N VAL A 121 -6.22 -6.35 -11.43
CA VAL A 121 -6.86 -7.20 -10.41
C VAL A 121 -5.86 -8.17 -9.81
N ILE A 122 -5.06 -8.88 -10.62
CA ILE A 122 -4.04 -9.82 -10.14
C ILE A 122 -3.02 -9.11 -9.25
N LEU A 123 -2.48 -7.97 -9.70
CA LEU A 123 -1.53 -7.18 -8.89
C LEU A 123 -2.16 -6.67 -7.60
N ASN A 124 -3.45 -6.31 -7.65
CA ASN A 124 -4.18 -5.91 -6.45
C ASN A 124 -4.34 -7.06 -5.46
N LEU A 125 -4.62 -8.27 -5.92
CA LEU A 125 -4.68 -9.46 -5.05
C LEU A 125 -3.32 -9.76 -4.41
N LEU A 126 -2.20 -9.61 -5.15
CA LEU A 126 -0.84 -9.74 -4.60
C LEU A 126 -0.56 -8.66 -3.55
N PHE A 127 -1.01 -7.42 -3.80
CA PHE A 127 -0.92 -6.35 -2.83
C PHE A 127 -1.72 -6.68 -1.55
N LEU A 128 -2.95 -7.16 -1.69
CA LEU A 128 -3.78 -7.56 -0.55
C LEU A 128 -3.19 -8.75 0.22
N LEU A 129 -2.60 -9.73 -0.47
CA LEU A 129 -1.87 -10.82 0.16
C LEU A 129 -0.71 -10.29 1.02
N SER A 130 0.04 -9.31 0.51
CA SER A 130 1.11 -8.69 1.30
C SER A 130 0.56 -7.95 2.53
N ILE A 131 -0.62 -7.33 2.45
CA ILE A 131 -1.29 -6.72 3.62
C ILE A 131 -1.72 -7.77 4.65
N ILE A 132 -2.22 -8.93 4.21
CA ILE A 132 -2.57 -10.05 5.12
C ILE A 132 -1.34 -10.55 5.89
N LEU A 133 -0.16 -10.55 5.29
CA LEU A 133 1.09 -10.99 5.92
C LEU A 133 1.70 -9.94 6.87
N LEU A 134 1.23 -8.69 6.83
CA LEU A 134 1.78 -7.60 7.65
C LEU A 134 1.71 -7.89 9.17
N PRO A 135 0.61 -8.42 9.74
CA PRO A 135 0.57 -8.78 11.15
C PRO A 135 1.62 -9.81 11.56
N VAL A 136 1.92 -10.77 10.68
CA VAL A 136 2.92 -11.83 10.94
C VAL A 136 4.31 -11.22 11.03
N THR A 137 4.71 -10.43 10.04
CA THR A 137 6.04 -9.79 10.04
C THR A 137 6.17 -8.72 11.12
N ASN A 138 5.06 -8.02 11.46
CA ASN A 138 5.02 -7.11 12.59
C ASN A 138 5.20 -7.85 13.92
N GLY A 139 4.55 -8.99 14.12
CA GLY A 139 4.70 -9.80 15.31
C GLY A 139 6.14 -10.30 15.52
N LEU A 140 6.79 -10.74 14.43
CA LEU A 140 8.21 -11.10 14.45
C LEU A 140 9.09 -9.88 14.80
N TYR A 141 8.85 -8.74 14.16
CA TYR A 141 9.60 -7.52 14.44
C TYR A 141 9.40 -7.03 15.88
N GLY A 142 8.18 -7.06 16.40
CA GLY A 142 7.87 -6.69 17.78
C GLY A 142 8.55 -7.59 18.83
N SER A 143 8.79 -8.87 18.48
CA SER A 143 9.45 -9.83 19.39
C SER A 143 10.98 -9.84 19.24
N TYR A 144 11.50 -9.63 18.03
CA TYR A 144 12.91 -9.84 17.68
C TYR A 144 13.51 -8.70 16.83
N GLY A 145 12.91 -7.51 16.86
CA GLY A 145 13.29 -6.38 15.98
C GLY A 145 14.75 -5.88 16.15
N MET A 146 15.41 -6.25 17.24
CA MET A 146 16.86 -5.99 17.43
C MET A 146 17.74 -6.98 16.64
N SER A 147 17.18 -8.07 16.12
CA SER A 147 17.87 -8.96 15.18
C SER A 147 17.89 -8.32 13.78
N GLY A 148 19.08 -8.14 13.21
CA GLY A 148 19.23 -7.60 11.86
C GLY A 148 18.46 -8.40 10.83
N ALA A 149 18.42 -9.74 10.92
CA ALA A 149 17.67 -10.60 10.00
C ALA A 149 16.16 -10.32 10.04
N VAL A 150 15.58 -10.17 11.24
CA VAL A 150 14.15 -9.89 11.41
C VAL A 150 13.82 -8.47 10.98
N ALA A 151 14.67 -7.49 11.30
CA ALA A 151 14.48 -6.11 10.87
C ALA A 151 14.56 -5.98 9.33
N VAL A 152 15.52 -6.67 8.69
CA VAL A 152 15.61 -6.74 7.22
C VAL A 152 14.39 -7.40 6.61
N LEU A 153 13.93 -8.53 7.15
CA LEU A 153 12.72 -9.21 6.66
C LEU A 153 11.51 -8.27 6.70
N TYR A 154 11.31 -7.56 7.81
CA TYR A 154 10.23 -6.60 7.95
C TYR A 154 10.36 -5.43 6.96
N GLY A 155 11.57 -4.86 6.82
CA GLY A 155 11.85 -3.79 5.87
C GLY A 155 11.65 -4.21 4.41
N LEU A 156 12.07 -5.43 4.03
CA LEU A 156 11.81 -6.00 2.69
C LEU A 156 10.31 -6.15 2.45
N HIS A 157 9.56 -6.59 3.45
CA HIS A 157 8.11 -6.71 3.35
C HIS A 157 7.43 -5.34 3.16
N LEU A 158 7.81 -4.31 3.93
CA LEU A 158 7.32 -2.95 3.73
C LEU A 158 7.67 -2.40 2.34
N THR A 159 8.87 -2.70 1.85
CA THR A 159 9.32 -2.34 0.50
C THR A 159 8.48 -3.01 -0.57
N LEU A 160 8.13 -4.30 -0.40
CA LEU A 160 7.24 -5.03 -1.30
C LEU A 160 5.85 -4.39 -1.35
N ILE A 161 5.23 -4.09 -0.20
CA ILE A 161 3.92 -3.43 -0.12
C ILE A 161 3.96 -2.08 -0.85
N ALA A 162 4.98 -1.27 -0.59
CA ALA A 162 5.14 0.05 -1.22
C ALA A 162 5.37 -0.06 -2.73
N GLY A 163 6.16 -1.05 -3.17
CA GLY A 163 6.42 -1.34 -4.58
C GLY A 163 5.15 -1.72 -5.33
N LEU A 164 4.38 -2.66 -4.79
CA LEU A 164 3.10 -3.07 -5.38
C LEU A 164 2.11 -1.88 -5.43
N ASN A 165 2.03 -1.07 -4.37
CA ASN A 165 1.20 0.12 -4.36
C ASN A 165 1.63 1.15 -5.43
N ALA A 166 2.93 1.39 -5.60
CA ALA A 166 3.44 2.30 -6.62
C ALA A 166 3.17 1.80 -8.05
N ILE A 167 3.35 0.49 -8.30
CA ILE A 167 3.03 -0.13 -9.59
C ILE A 167 1.53 0.01 -9.89
N LEU A 168 0.67 -0.26 -8.93
CA LEU A 168 -0.77 -0.11 -9.08
C LEU A 168 -1.18 1.34 -9.37
N TRP A 169 -0.54 2.34 -8.74
CA TRP A 169 -0.73 3.74 -9.06
C TRP A 169 -0.23 4.10 -10.46
N ARG A 170 0.91 3.54 -10.87
CA ARG A 170 1.44 3.72 -12.24
C ARG A 170 0.46 3.23 -13.30
N LEU A 171 -0.17 2.07 -13.07
CA LEU A 171 -1.21 1.52 -13.95
C LEU A 171 -2.48 2.38 -13.94
N ALA A 172 -2.79 3.00 -12.80
CA ALA A 172 -3.98 3.85 -12.65
C ALA A 172 -3.84 5.22 -13.32
N THR A 173 -2.65 5.83 -13.29
CA THR A 173 -2.40 7.19 -13.78
C THR A 173 -1.92 7.25 -15.23
N GLY A 174 -1.47 6.12 -15.79
CA GLY A 174 -0.89 6.08 -17.13
C GLY A 174 0.53 6.68 -17.20
N PRO A 175 1.06 6.93 -18.41
CA PRO A 175 2.39 7.50 -18.60
C PRO A 175 2.47 8.94 -18.09
N GLY A 176 3.62 9.29 -17.51
CA GLY A 176 3.90 10.62 -16.96
C GLY A 176 4.14 10.62 -15.45
N LEU A 177 4.66 11.76 -14.97
CA LEU A 177 4.87 11.99 -13.54
C LEU A 177 3.65 12.69 -12.95
N HIS A 178 2.82 11.92 -12.24
CA HIS A 178 1.65 12.43 -11.55
C HIS A 178 1.94 12.63 -10.05
N PRO A 179 1.39 13.66 -9.38
CA PRO A 179 1.59 13.89 -7.95
C PRO A 179 1.23 12.68 -7.09
N GLU A 180 0.19 11.95 -7.49
CA GLU A 180 -0.27 10.76 -6.79
C GLU A 180 0.71 9.60 -6.93
N LEU A 181 1.31 9.41 -8.11
CA LEU A 181 2.35 8.42 -8.34
C LEU A 181 3.59 8.76 -7.51
N ALA A 182 4.03 10.03 -7.52
CA ALA A 182 5.16 10.47 -6.71
C ALA A 182 4.91 10.24 -5.20
N ALA A 183 3.71 10.57 -4.72
CA ALA A 183 3.33 10.32 -3.33
C ALA A 183 3.27 8.83 -2.98
N SER A 184 2.80 7.97 -3.89
CA SER A 184 2.73 6.52 -3.68
C SER A 184 4.09 5.83 -3.76
N ALA A 185 5.04 6.41 -4.50
CA ALA A 185 6.41 5.92 -4.62
C ALA A 185 7.32 6.42 -3.48
N PHE A 186 6.94 7.51 -2.80
CA PHE A 186 7.74 8.09 -1.72
C PHE A 186 8.10 7.10 -0.60
N PRO A 187 7.19 6.20 -0.14
CA PRO A 187 7.56 5.17 0.85
C PRO A 187 8.71 4.27 0.42
N LEU A 188 8.88 3.99 -0.88
CA LEU A 188 10.02 3.21 -1.38
C LEU A 188 11.35 3.88 -1.11
N LEU A 189 11.42 5.22 -1.27
CA LEU A 189 12.62 6.00 -0.99
C LEU A 189 13.03 5.95 0.48
N MET A 190 12.11 5.62 1.38
CA MET A 190 12.37 5.51 2.82
C MET A 190 12.55 4.05 3.26
N PHE A 191 11.77 3.13 2.69
CA PHE A 191 11.83 1.72 3.08
C PHE A 191 13.08 1.01 2.56
N ILE A 192 13.54 1.33 1.34
CA ILE A 192 14.76 0.72 0.77
C ILE A 192 16.00 1.08 1.62
N PRO A 193 16.33 2.37 1.86
CA PRO A 193 17.48 2.71 2.71
C PRO A 193 17.27 2.28 4.17
N GLY A 194 16.04 2.37 4.70
CA GLY A 194 15.72 1.87 6.04
C GLY A 194 15.98 0.37 6.18
N THR A 195 15.72 -0.42 5.15
CA THR A 195 16.04 -1.86 5.11
C THR A 195 17.57 -2.10 5.06
N ALA A 196 18.32 -1.26 4.35
CA ALA A 196 19.78 -1.32 4.36
C ALA A 196 20.35 -0.96 5.74
N VAL A 197 19.80 0.07 6.39
CA VAL A 197 20.14 0.41 7.78
C VAL A 197 19.81 -0.74 8.74
N ALA A 198 18.67 -1.43 8.55
CA ALA A 198 18.27 -2.56 9.37
C ALA A 198 19.30 -3.70 9.38
N ALA A 199 20.06 -3.87 8.29
CA ALA A 199 21.09 -4.92 8.19
C ALA A 199 22.30 -4.66 9.09
N VAL A 200 22.64 -3.39 9.34
CA VAL A 200 23.86 -2.99 10.10
C VAL A 200 23.55 -2.36 11.46
N ALA A 201 22.39 -1.71 11.58
CA ALA A 201 22.00 -0.98 12.78
C ALA A 201 20.46 -1.03 12.96
N PRO A 202 19.87 -2.21 13.31
CA PRO A 202 18.43 -2.44 13.32
C PRO A 202 17.65 -1.47 14.21
N GLN A 203 18.26 -0.97 15.30
CA GLN A 203 17.65 0.01 16.21
C GLN A 203 17.31 1.36 15.54
N TYR A 204 17.97 1.71 14.44
CA TYR A 204 17.74 2.98 13.73
C TYR A 204 16.80 2.86 12.52
N ALA A 205 16.53 1.64 12.04
CA ALA A 205 15.69 1.40 10.87
C ALA A 205 14.28 2.01 11.00
N ILE A 206 13.71 1.95 12.21
CA ILE A 206 12.38 2.48 12.51
C ILE A 206 12.25 3.98 12.16
N TYR A 207 13.30 4.77 12.40
CA TYR A 207 13.28 6.21 12.09
C TYR A 207 13.20 6.46 10.57
N CYS A 208 13.91 5.66 9.77
CA CYS A 208 13.84 5.74 8.33
C CYS A 208 12.43 5.38 7.84
N TRP A 209 11.82 4.33 8.39
CA TRP A 209 10.47 3.90 7.99
C TRP A 209 9.38 4.90 8.41
N LEU A 210 9.54 5.57 9.55
CA LEU A 210 8.64 6.64 9.97
C LEU A 210 8.64 7.84 9.00
N LEU A 211 9.76 8.13 8.36
CA LEU A 211 9.85 9.20 7.35
C LEU A 211 8.98 8.90 6.10
N ALA A 212 8.61 7.62 5.86
CA ALA A 212 7.71 7.26 4.77
C ALA A 212 6.34 7.95 4.86
N PHE A 213 5.91 8.38 6.04
CA PHE A 213 4.67 9.16 6.23
C PHE A 213 4.75 10.56 5.63
N GLY A 214 5.94 11.07 5.35
CA GLY A 214 6.14 12.33 4.63
C GLY A 214 5.52 12.35 3.22
N GLY A 215 5.20 11.19 2.62
CA GLY A 215 4.58 11.09 1.30
C GLY A 215 3.26 11.85 1.17
N LEU A 216 2.47 11.93 2.24
CA LEU A 216 1.23 12.74 2.27
C LEU A 216 1.54 14.24 2.16
N LEU A 217 2.63 14.71 2.77
CA LEU A 217 3.07 16.09 2.68
C LEU A 217 3.58 16.40 1.26
N VAL A 218 4.36 15.48 0.69
CA VAL A 218 4.88 15.58 -0.69
C VAL A 218 3.74 15.72 -1.70
N SER A 219 2.69 14.92 -1.58
CA SER A 219 1.52 15.03 -2.47
C SER A 219 0.84 16.39 -2.39
N ARG A 220 0.69 16.95 -1.20
CA ARG A 220 0.09 18.28 -1.00
C ARG A 220 0.95 19.40 -1.61
N LEU A 221 2.26 19.33 -1.44
CA LEU A 221 3.19 20.32 -2.00
C LEU A 221 3.20 20.30 -3.54
N LEU A 222 3.22 19.09 -4.13
CA LEU A 222 3.18 18.94 -5.58
C LEU A 222 1.84 19.38 -6.17
N SER A 223 0.72 19.14 -5.49
CA SER A 223 -0.60 19.58 -5.91
C SER A 223 -0.73 21.13 -5.88
N ARG A 224 -0.19 21.78 -4.85
CA ARG A 224 -0.17 23.26 -4.77
C ARG A 224 0.62 23.86 -5.93
N ARG A 225 1.83 23.39 -6.18
CA ARG A 225 2.67 23.89 -7.31
C ARG A 225 2.00 23.76 -8.67
N ARG A 226 1.18 22.73 -8.86
CA ARG A 226 0.42 22.54 -10.10
C ARG A 226 -0.70 23.57 -10.23
N ASN A 227 -1.42 23.85 -9.16
CA ASN A 227 -2.49 24.86 -9.16
C ASN A 227 -1.92 26.26 -9.39
N ASP A 228 -0.79 26.59 -8.77
CA ASP A 228 -0.12 27.90 -8.95
C ASP A 228 0.33 28.12 -10.40
N ARG A 229 0.80 27.06 -11.09
CA ARG A 229 1.17 27.12 -12.52
C ARG A 229 -0.01 27.15 -13.48
N ALA A 230 -1.20 26.74 -13.04
CA ALA A 230 -2.42 26.80 -13.86
C ALA A 230 -3.14 28.15 -13.74
N SER A 231 -2.78 28.96 -12.74
CA SER A 231 -3.34 30.30 -12.45
C SER A 231 -2.43 31.44 -12.92
N SER A 232 -1.21 31.14 -13.39
CA SER A 232 -0.25 32.08 -14.01
C SER A 232 -0.27 31.94 -15.53
#